data_a24e2760e4e0987153d0a820036894c9
#
_entry.id   a24e2760e4e0987153d0a820036894c9
#
_cell.length_a   1.000
_cell.length_b   1.000
_cell.length_c   1.000
_cell.angle_alpha   90.00
_cell.angle_beta   90.00
_cell.angle_gamma   90.00
#
_symmetry.space_group_name_H-M   'P 1'
#
loop_
_entity.id
_entity.type
_entity.pdbx_description
1 polymer ?
#
loop_
_entity_poly.entity_id
_entity_poly.type
_entity_poly.pdbx_seq_one_letter_code
_entity_poly.pdbx_strand_id
1 'polypeptide(L)'
;PAVFRSQQPPRQRLINGKDGTLYQNWMQRRFLSRVTLSTDPEQHAGLGLDAYLTITSPLRKYLDLVTQRQLRAVMGMDDPYSEDELTFVIQAVREPLSRVVFLQQERKRYWILKYLETMIGQREEALVLEKRRQHYVILLKNYLMETTISVTAVRELVPEASITVTIDQVNAKADKLVVSVV
;
A
#
# COMPACT_ATOMS: atom_id res chain seq x y z
N PRO A 1 -29.19 -2.90 -2.58
CA PRO A 1 -27.85 -2.60 -3.05
C PRO A 1 -26.95 -2.11 -1.91
N ALA A 2 -25.62 -2.24 -2.04
CA ALA A 2 -24.63 -1.77 -1.08
C ALA A 2 -23.32 -1.42 -1.81
N VAL A 3 -22.37 -0.76 -1.12
CA VAL A 3 -21.05 -0.47 -1.70
C VAL A 3 -20.07 -1.57 -1.27
N PHE A 4 -19.69 -2.41 -2.22
CA PHE A 4 -18.73 -3.49 -2.03
C PHE A 4 -17.31 -3.04 -2.38
N ARG A 5 -16.35 -3.74 -1.78
CA ARG A 5 -14.92 -3.62 -2.06
C ARG A 5 -14.46 -4.95 -2.66
N SER A 6 -14.12 -4.93 -3.93
CA SER A 6 -13.72 -6.11 -4.68
C SER A 6 -12.24 -6.04 -5.01
N GLN A 7 -11.59 -7.19 -5.09
CA GLN A 7 -10.20 -7.29 -5.51
C GLN A 7 -10.02 -8.58 -6.31
N GLN A 8 -9.72 -8.44 -7.57
CA GLN A 8 -9.45 -9.59 -8.44
C GLN A 8 -8.22 -10.36 -7.95
N PRO A 9 -8.14 -11.67 -8.19
CA PRO A 9 -6.96 -12.47 -7.89
C PRO A 9 -5.69 -11.85 -8.48
N PRO A 10 -4.53 -12.07 -7.84
CA PRO A 10 -3.27 -11.58 -8.38
C PRO A 10 -2.99 -12.20 -9.75
N ARG A 11 -2.42 -11.41 -10.66
CA ARG A 11 -2.05 -11.88 -12.01
C ARG A 11 -1.09 -13.07 -11.97
N GLN A 12 -0.24 -13.11 -10.97
CA GLN A 12 0.69 -14.20 -10.70
C GLN A 12 0.78 -14.42 -9.20
N ARG A 13 0.68 -15.68 -8.76
CA ARG A 13 0.86 -16.06 -7.37
C ARG A 13 2.27 -16.61 -7.18
N LEU A 14 3.07 -15.93 -6.37
CA LEU A 14 4.44 -16.31 -6.02
C LEU A 14 4.50 -17.06 -4.68
N ILE A 15 3.56 -16.78 -3.78
CA ILE A 15 3.49 -17.34 -2.44
C ILE A 15 2.29 -18.25 -2.35
N ASN A 16 2.53 -19.52 -2.03
CA ASN A 16 1.49 -20.52 -1.77
C ASN A 16 1.47 -20.79 -0.27
N GLY A 17 0.67 -20.05 0.49
CA GLY A 17 0.57 -20.18 1.95
C GLY A 17 0.86 -18.87 2.68
N LYS A 18 1.18 -18.98 4.00
CA LYS A 18 1.40 -17.81 4.88
C LYS A 18 2.85 -17.34 4.94
N ASP A 19 3.80 -18.18 4.53
CA ASP A 19 5.23 -18.02 4.82
C ASP A 19 6.01 -17.70 3.55
N GLY A 20 5.97 -16.44 3.12
CA GLY A 20 6.85 -15.92 2.09
C GLY A 20 8.02 -15.14 2.69
N THR A 21 9.20 -15.15 2.05
CA THR A 21 10.31 -14.25 2.41
C THR A 21 9.88 -12.79 2.22
N LEU A 22 10.61 -11.85 2.84
CA LEU A 22 10.35 -10.41 2.65
C LEU A 22 10.39 -10.03 1.16
N TYR A 23 11.32 -10.61 0.40
CA TYR A 23 11.44 -10.41 -1.04
C TYR A 23 10.22 -10.94 -1.80
N GLN A 24 9.79 -12.16 -1.51
CA GLN A 24 8.61 -12.77 -2.13
C GLN A 24 7.35 -11.95 -1.83
N ASN A 25 7.18 -11.50 -0.60
CA ASN A 25 6.06 -10.64 -0.19
C ASN A 25 6.08 -9.30 -0.94
N TRP A 26 7.26 -8.69 -1.11
CA TRP A 26 7.41 -7.46 -1.89
C TRP A 26 7.07 -7.70 -3.36
N MET A 27 7.57 -8.77 -3.97
CA MET A 27 7.27 -9.15 -5.35
C MET A 27 5.78 -9.45 -5.54
N GLN A 28 5.17 -10.22 -4.62
CA GLN A 28 3.74 -10.56 -4.69
C GLN A 28 2.85 -9.31 -4.69
N ARG A 29 3.20 -8.26 -3.92
CA ARG A 29 2.46 -6.99 -3.89
C ARG A 29 2.36 -6.32 -5.26
N ARG A 30 3.34 -6.47 -6.14
CA ARG A 30 3.35 -5.91 -7.49
C ARG A 30 2.35 -6.59 -8.44
N PHE A 31 1.97 -7.81 -8.14
CA PHE A 31 0.98 -8.59 -8.91
C PHE A 31 -0.44 -8.47 -8.37
N LEU A 32 -0.61 -7.85 -7.19
CA LEU A 32 -1.94 -7.63 -6.63
C LEU A 32 -2.73 -6.65 -7.48
N SER A 33 -3.98 -7.00 -7.74
CA SER A 33 -4.95 -6.09 -8.34
C SER A 33 -5.33 -4.99 -7.35
N ARG A 34 -5.68 -3.83 -7.86
CA ARG A 34 -6.22 -2.74 -7.02
C ARG A 34 -7.63 -3.11 -6.54
N VAL A 35 -7.96 -2.65 -5.34
CA VAL A 35 -9.33 -2.73 -4.82
C VAL A 35 -10.21 -1.79 -5.64
N THR A 36 -11.36 -2.29 -6.08
CA THR A 36 -12.41 -1.54 -6.77
C THR A 36 -13.62 -1.37 -5.86
N LEU A 37 -14.41 -0.34 -6.14
CA LEU A 37 -15.70 -0.09 -5.50
C LEU A 37 -16.80 -0.31 -6.53
N SER A 38 -17.81 -1.08 -6.19
CA SER A 38 -18.96 -1.37 -7.04
C SER A 38 -20.25 -1.57 -6.20
N THR A 39 -21.38 -1.58 -6.85
CA THR A 39 -22.66 -1.98 -6.25
C THR A 39 -22.87 -3.49 -6.30
N ASP A 40 -22.08 -4.20 -7.12
CA ASP A 40 -22.11 -5.64 -7.26
C ASP A 40 -21.19 -6.34 -6.25
N PRO A 41 -21.66 -7.42 -5.61
CA PRO A 41 -20.83 -8.25 -4.73
C PRO A 41 -19.89 -9.12 -5.55
N GLU A 42 -18.61 -8.73 -5.59
CA GLU A 42 -17.54 -9.51 -6.21
C GLU A 42 -16.51 -9.93 -5.16
N GLN A 43 -15.73 -10.98 -5.49
CA GLN A 43 -14.69 -11.52 -4.63
C GLN A 43 -13.64 -10.47 -4.22
N HIS A 44 -13.22 -10.53 -2.96
CA HIS A 44 -12.04 -9.83 -2.46
C HIS A 44 -10.90 -10.84 -2.24
N ALA A 45 -10.11 -11.10 -3.27
CA ALA A 45 -9.09 -12.15 -3.28
C ALA A 45 -8.05 -12.01 -2.16
N GLY A 46 -7.63 -10.79 -1.82
CA GLY A 46 -6.65 -10.56 -0.74
C GLY A 46 -7.17 -10.88 0.66
N LEU A 47 -8.48 -10.98 0.85
CA LEU A 47 -9.12 -11.40 2.10
C LEU A 47 -9.69 -12.82 2.03
N GLY A 48 -9.76 -13.41 0.84
CA GLY A 48 -10.37 -14.72 0.63
C GLY A 48 -11.90 -14.73 0.88
N LEU A 49 -12.57 -13.60 0.60
CA LEU A 49 -14.00 -13.42 0.82
C LEU A 49 -14.72 -13.29 -0.53
N ASP A 50 -15.89 -13.91 -0.64
CA ASP A 50 -16.73 -13.83 -1.85
C ASP A 50 -17.38 -12.46 -2.02
N ALA A 51 -17.62 -11.75 -0.92
CA ALA A 51 -18.08 -10.37 -0.90
C ALA A 51 -17.51 -9.64 0.32
N TYR A 52 -17.16 -8.37 0.16
CA TYR A 52 -16.63 -7.57 1.26
C TYR A 52 -17.12 -6.13 1.22
N LEU A 53 -17.55 -5.62 2.36
CA LEU A 53 -17.87 -4.23 2.59
C LEU A 53 -17.38 -3.77 3.97
N THR A 54 -17.31 -2.46 4.19
CA THR A 54 -16.92 -1.88 5.47
C THR A 54 -18.07 -1.10 6.09
N ILE A 55 -18.20 -1.17 7.43
CA ILE A 55 -19.33 -0.57 8.17
C ILE A 55 -18.93 0.02 9.52
N THR A 56 -17.71 -0.26 10.01
CA THR A 56 -17.34 -0.10 11.43
C THR A 56 -16.82 1.30 11.79
N SER A 57 -16.64 2.19 10.83
CA SER A 57 -16.00 3.50 11.07
C SER A 57 -16.74 4.67 10.41
N PRO A 58 -18.05 4.85 10.64
CA PRO A 58 -18.88 5.84 9.91
C PRO A 58 -18.49 7.30 10.19
N LEU A 59 -17.90 7.59 11.34
CA LEU A 59 -17.49 8.96 11.71
C LEU A 59 -16.32 9.50 10.86
N ARG A 60 -15.52 8.62 10.25
CA ARG A 60 -14.33 9.00 9.48
C ARG A 60 -14.28 8.39 8.09
N LYS A 61 -15.18 7.50 7.76
CA LYS A 61 -15.28 6.83 6.47
C LYS A 61 -16.70 6.98 5.93
N TYR A 62 -16.85 7.85 4.95
CA TYR A 62 -18.15 8.14 4.38
C TYR A 62 -18.87 6.90 3.81
N LEU A 63 -18.14 6.00 3.15
CA LEU A 63 -18.73 4.75 2.63
C LEU A 63 -19.25 3.82 3.76
N ASP A 64 -18.60 3.82 4.92
CA ASP A 64 -19.09 3.06 6.07
C ASP A 64 -20.43 3.66 6.57
N LEU A 65 -20.59 4.97 6.54
CA LEU A 65 -21.85 5.65 6.87
C LEU A 65 -22.94 5.29 5.86
N VAL A 66 -22.62 5.31 4.57
CA VAL A 66 -23.56 4.91 3.51
C VAL A 66 -24.01 3.46 3.71
N THR A 67 -23.07 2.56 4.01
CA THR A 67 -23.39 1.15 4.29
C THR A 67 -24.29 1.00 5.53
N GLN A 68 -24.05 1.77 6.61
CA GLN A 68 -24.93 1.77 7.78
C GLN A 68 -26.33 2.24 7.46
N ARG A 69 -26.51 3.26 6.62
CA ARG A 69 -27.84 3.72 6.17
C ARG A 69 -28.57 2.63 5.40
N GLN A 70 -27.87 1.91 4.49
CA GLN A 70 -28.45 0.76 3.79
C GLN A 70 -28.87 -0.35 4.76
N LEU A 71 -28.08 -0.62 5.79
CA LEU A 71 -28.43 -1.62 6.81
C LEU A 71 -29.67 -1.19 7.61
N ARG A 72 -29.78 0.08 7.99
CA ARG A 72 -30.95 0.66 8.67
C ARG A 72 -32.21 0.57 7.79
N ALA A 73 -32.06 0.78 6.48
CA ALA A 73 -33.16 0.62 5.53
C ALA A 73 -33.65 -0.84 5.46
N VAL A 74 -32.73 -1.82 5.48
CA VAL A 74 -33.09 -3.26 5.57
C VAL A 74 -33.86 -3.57 6.87
N MET A 75 -33.57 -2.84 7.95
CA MET A 75 -34.30 -2.96 9.23
C MET A 75 -35.62 -2.16 9.27
N GLY A 76 -35.98 -1.51 8.18
CA GLY A 76 -37.21 -0.68 8.10
C GLY A 76 -37.12 0.65 8.86
N MET A 77 -35.92 1.16 9.14
CA MET A 77 -35.71 2.40 9.89
C MET A 77 -35.50 3.64 8.99
N ASP A 78 -35.06 3.44 7.76
CA ASP A 78 -34.76 4.50 6.79
C ASP A 78 -35.17 4.05 5.39
N ASP A 79 -35.26 5.00 4.44
CA ASP A 79 -35.37 4.67 3.03
C ASP A 79 -34.04 4.23 2.44
N PRO A 80 -33.99 3.17 1.61
CA PRO A 80 -32.77 2.70 0.99
C PRO A 80 -32.32 3.64 -0.13
N TYR A 81 -31.01 3.80 -0.27
CA TYR A 81 -30.45 4.33 -1.50
C TYR A 81 -30.70 3.36 -2.66
N SER A 82 -31.04 3.90 -3.80
CA SER A 82 -31.07 3.17 -5.07
C SER A 82 -29.65 2.81 -5.54
N GLU A 83 -29.55 1.95 -6.53
CA GLU A 83 -28.28 1.57 -7.15
C GLU A 83 -27.64 2.77 -7.87
N ASP A 84 -28.43 3.60 -8.53
CA ASP A 84 -27.96 4.82 -9.21
C ASP A 84 -27.38 5.82 -8.22
N GLU A 85 -28.03 6.02 -7.07
CA GLU A 85 -27.54 6.89 -6.01
C GLU A 85 -26.22 6.37 -5.42
N LEU A 86 -26.08 5.06 -5.19
CA LEU A 86 -24.85 4.47 -4.73
C LEU A 86 -23.72 4.57 -5.76
N THR A 87 -24.05 4.41 -7.04
CA THR A 87 -23.10 4.59 -8.14
C THR A 87 -22.60 6.03 -8.20
N PHE A 88 -23.50 7.01 -8.06
CA PHE A 88 -23.12 8.41 -7.95
C PHE A 88 -22.22 8.69 -6.75
N VAL A 89 -22.54 8.13 -5.58
CA VAL A 89 -21.70 8.23 -4.36
C VAL A 89 -20.30 7.67 -4.64
N ILE A 90 -20.17 6.48 -5.25
CA ILE A 90 -18.90 5.86 -5.57
C ILE A 90 -18.06 6.78 -6.48
N GLN A 91 -18.67 7.35 -7.51
CA GLN A 91 -18.00 8.26 -8.44
C GLN A 91 -17.53 9.53 -7.73
N ALA A 92 -18.38 10.14 -6.90
CA ALA A 92 -18.07 11.36 -6.17
C ALA A 92 -16.90 11.21 -5.17
N VAL A 93 -16.78 10.04 -4.52
CA VAL A 93 -15.71 9.81 -3.53
C VAL A 93 -14.42 9.26 -4.12
N ARG A 94 -14.39 8.80 -5.36
CA ARG A 94 -13.24 8.14 -5.97
C ARG A 94 -11.97 9.00 -5.92
N GLU A 95 -12.06 10.23 -6.40
CA GLU A 95 -10.91 11.15 -6.44
C GLU A 95 -10.50 11.61 -5.03
N PRO A 96 -11.39 12.08 -4.15
CA PRO A 96 -11.04 12.41 -2.77
C PRO A 96 -10.38 11.24 -2.02
N LEU A 97 -10.89 10.02 -2.14
CA LEU A 97 -10.27 8.84 -1.50
C LEU A 97 -8.86 8.57 -2.02
N SER A 98 -8.64 8.70 -3.33
CA SER A 98 -7.32 8.53 -3.93
C SER A 98 -6.32 9.56 -3.39
N ARG A 99 -6.74 10.83 -3.27
CA ARG A 99 -5.92 11.90 -2.69
C ARG A 99 -5.59 11.64 -1.21
N VAL A 100 -6.57 11.18 -0.42
CA VAL A 100 -6.35 10.83 0.99
C VAL A 100 -5.33 9.71 1.14
N VAL A 101 -5.44 8.65 0.32
CA VAL A 101 -4.47 7.53 0.34
C VAL A 101 -3.07 8.02 -0.01
N PHE A 102 -2.93 8.86 -1.05
CA PHE A 102 -1.66 9.46 -1.42
C PHE A 102 -1.05 10.29 -0.27
N LEU A 103 -1.83 11.21 0.32
CA LEU A 103 -1.37 12.03 1.45
C LEU A 103 -0.97 11.19 2.67
N GLN A 104 -1.66 10.08 2.94
CA GLN A 104 -1.29 9.17 4.03
C GLN A 104 0.05 8.49 3.76
N GLN A 105 0.34 8.10 2.51
CA GLN A 105 1.63 7.52 2.12
C GLN A 105 2.77 8.53 2.24
N GLU A 106 2.57 9.74 1.73
CA GLU A 106 3.51 10.87 1.84
C GLU A 106 3.80 11.20 3.32
N ARG A 107 2.76 11.28 4.15
CA ARG A 107 2.92 11.52 5.58
C ARG A 107 3.71 10.41 6.27
N LYS A 108 3.42 9.15 5.96
CA LYS A 108 4.17 8.01 6.52
C LYS A 108 5.65 8.10 6.11
N ARG A 109 5.93 8.35 4.85
CA ARG A 109 7.28 8.49 4.32
C ARG A 109 8.01 9.68 4.97
N TYR A 110 7.36 10.83 5.08
CA TYR A 110 7.91 12.00 5.76
C TYR A 110 8.37 11.70 7.19
N TRP A 111 7.55 11.02 7.99
CA TRP A 111 7.89 10.72 9.38
C TRP A 111 8.98 9.65 9.51
N ILE A 112 9.04 8.68 8.59
CA ILE A 112 10.16 7.74 8.52
C ILE A 112 11.45 8.51 8.21
N LEU A 113 11.45 9.37 7.20
CA LEU A 113 12.62 10.19 6.87
C LEU A 113 13.01 11.11 8.04
N LYS A 114 12.01 11.70 8.72
CA LYS A 114 12.27 12.53 9.89
C LYS A 114 12.95 11.78 11.03
N TYR A 115 12.59 10.53 11.23
CA TYR A 115 13.29 9.65 12.14
C TYR A 115 14.70 9.31 11.64
N LEU A 116 14.85 8.99 10.36
CA LEU A 116 16.16 8.67 9.77
C LEU A 116 17.14 9.86 9.76
N GLU A 117 16.66 11.12 9.85
CA GLU A 117 17.54 12.30 10.07
C GLU A 117 18.38 12.14 11.37
N THR A 118 17.86 11.44 12.36
CA THR A 118 18.57 11.17 13.63
C THR A 118 19.54 9.99 13.54
N MET A 119 19.50 9.25 12.42
CA MET A 119 20.26 8.01 12.19
C MET A 119 21.41 8.20 11.17
N ILE A 120 21.70 9.44 10.78
CA ILE A 120 22.79 9.72 9.83
C ILE A 120 24.12 9.18 10.39
N GLY A 121 24.87 8.47 9.55
CA GLY A 121 26.10 7.75 9.91
C GLY A 121 25.90 6.36 10.48
N GLN A 122 24.67 5.96 10.77
CA GLN A 122 24.37 4.61 11.28
C GLN A 122 24.22 3.60 10.14
N ARG A 123 24.44 2.34 10.48
CA ARG A 123 24.33 1.21 9.57
C ARG A 123 22.96 0.55 9.69
N GLU A 124 22.37 0.22 8.54
CA GLU A 124 21.08 -0.44 8.45
C GLU A 124 21.14 -1.64 7.51
N GLU A 125 20.34 -2.67 7.81
CA GLU A 125 20.18 -3.80 6.90
C GLU A 125 19.20 -3.45 5.77
N ALA A 126 19.59 -3.79 4.56
CA ALA A 126 18.77 -3.63 3.38
C ALA A 126 18.71 -4.92 2.55
N LEU A 127 17.60 -5.09 1.86
CA LEU A 127 17.35 -6.19 0.94
C LEU A 127 17.42 -5.64 -0.50
N VAL A 128 18.20 -6.27 -1.36
CA VAL A 128 18.24 -5.93 -2.78
C VAL A 128 16.97 -6.44 -3.44
N LEU A 129 16.19 -5.53 -4.05
CA LEU A 129 14.91 -5.87 -4.67
C LEU A 129 15.06 -6.12 -6.16
N GLU A 130 15.61 -5.16 -6.90
CA GLU A 130 15.78 -5.27 -8.34
C GLU A 130 16.95 -4.41 -8.84
N LYS A 131 17.57 -4.85 -9.94
CA LYS A 131 18.53 -4.05 -10.71
C LYS A 131 17.80 -3.29 -11.80
N ARG A 132 17.97 -1.98 -11.83
CA ARG A 132 17.54 -1.12 -12.93
C ARG A 132 18.75 -0.63 -13.72
N ARG A 133 18.52 0.08 -14.79
CA ARG A 133 19.57 0.49 -15.73
C ARG A 133 20.76 1.21 -15.06
N GLN A 134 20.49 2.11 -14.11
CA GLN A 134 21.52 2.95 -13.47
C GLN A 134 21.59 2.81 -11.95
N HIS A 135 20.68 2.04 -11.34
CA HIS A 135 20.61 1.89 -9.90
C HIS A 135 20.00 0.55 -9.49
N TYR A 136 20.30 0.13 -8.29
CA TYR A 136 19.59 -0.93 -7.59
C TYR A 136 18.48 -0.31 -6.73
N VAL A 137 17.32 -0.93 -6.71
CA VAL A 137 16.28 -0.65 -5.72
C VAL A 137 16.51 -1.56 -4.54
N ILE A 138 16.59 -0.98 -3.36
CA ILE A 138 16.78 -1.70 -2.10
C ILE A 138 15.66 -1.36 -1.12
N LEU A 139 15.38 -2.26 -0.20
CA LEU A 139 14.40 -2.10 0.88
C LEU A 139 15.14 -2.05 2.22
N LEU A 140 15.07 -0.93 2.92
CA LEU A 140 15.48 -0.85 4.32
C LEU A 140 14.56 -1.71 5.16
N LYS A 141 15.07 -2.83 5.73
CA LYS A 141 14.23 -3.88 6.34
C LYS A 141 13.43 -3.39 7.53
N ASN A 142 14.04 -2.58 8.40
CA ASN A 142 13.42 -2.10 9.64
C ASN A 142 12.26 -1.12 9.39
N TYR A 143 12.29 -0.40 8.25
CA TYR A 143 11.31 0.65 7.92
C TYR A 143 10.37 0.25 6.79
N LEU A 144 10.63 -0.87 6.10
CA LEU A 144 9.96 -1.29 4.87
C LEU A 144 9.91 -0.15 3.85
N MET A 145 11.02 0.61 3.76
CA MET A 145 11.12 1.78 2.90
C MET A 145 12.08 1.53 1.74
N GLU A 146 11.60 1.75 0.53
CA GLU A 146 12.40 1.63 -0.68
C GLU A 146 13.28 2.86 -0.86
N THR A 147 14.53 2.63 -1.26
CA THR A 147 15.48 3.65 -1.71
C THR A 147 16.35 3.08 -2.83
N THR A 148 17.25 3.88 -3.38
CA THR A 148 18.09 3.50 -4.51
C THR A 148 19.56 3.72 -4.20
N ILE A 149 20.43 2.85 -4.75
CA ILE A 149 21.88 3.00 -4.77
C ILE A 149 22.40 2.93 -6.20
N SER A 150 23.42 3.71 -6.54
CA SER A 150 23.99 3.72 -7.89
C SER A 150 24.69 2.39 -8.22
N VAL A 151 24.51 1.91 -9.45
CA VAL A 151 25.24 0.71 -9.94
C VAL A 151 26.75 0.94 -9.96
N THR A 152 27.23 2.16 -10.19
CA THR A 152 28.64 2.50 -10.25
C THR A 152 29.32 2.54 -8.86
N ALA A 153 28.53 2.60 -7.80
CA ALA A 153 29.04 2.71 -6.43
C ALA A 153 29.27 1.34 -5.75
N VAL A 154 28.87 0.23 -6.39
CA VAL A 154 28.86 -1.10 -5.77
C VAL A 154 29.28 -2.18 -6.76
N ARG A 155 29.80 -3.30 -6.23
CA ARG A 155 29.96 -4.54 -7.00
C ARG A 155 28.58 -5.06 -7.41
N GLU A 156 28.53 -5.99 -8.37
CA GLU A 156 27.28 -6.56 -8.83
C GLU A 156 26.49 -7.19 -7.67
N LEU A 157 25.29 -6.67 -7.45
CA LEU A 157 24.35 -7.16 -6.45
C LEU A 157 23.28 -8.00 -7.13
N VAL A 158 22.90 -9.10 -6.47
CA VAL A 158 21.82 -9.97 -6.94
C VAL A 158 20.54 -9.70 -6.15
N PRO A 159 19.35 -9.77 -6.80
CA PRO A 159 18.09 -9.70 -6.08
C PRO A 159 18.04 -10.70 -4.91
N GLU A 160 17.30 -10.34 -3.86
CA GLU A 160 17.17 -11.09 -2.61
C GLU A 160 18.42 -11.09 -1.70
N ALA A 161 19.56 -10.53 -2.15
CA ALA A 161 20.71 -10.39 -1.30
C ALA A 161 20.47 -9.41 -0.15
N SER A 162 20.89 -9.78 1.06
CA SER A 162 20.96 -8.87 2.20
C SER A 162 22.29 -8.12 2.18
N ILE A 163 22.23 -6.81 2.31
CA ILE A 163 23.40 -5.92 2.36
C ILE A 163 23.31 -4.99 3.57
N THR A 164 24.44 -4.46 3.98
CA THR A 164 24.51 -3.39 4.97
C THR A 164 24.75 -2.08 4.27
N VAL A 165 23.99 -1.06 4.62
CA VAL A 165 24.13 0.30 4.09
C VAL A 165 24.34 1.29 5.22
N THR A 166 25.07 2.37 4.94
CA THR A 166 25.19 3.53 5.83
C THR A 166 24.22 4.60 5.36
N ILE A 167 23.54 5.26 6.30
CA ILE A 167 22.69 6.41 6.01
C ILE A 167 23.59 7.65 5.89
N ASP A 168 23.78 8.16 4.69
CA ASP A 168 24.71 9.27 4.44
C ASP A 168 24.03 10.64 4.57
N GLN A 169 22.85 10.77 3.97
CA GLN A 169 22.12 12.02 3.96
C GLN A 169 20.62 11.79 3.97
N VAL A 170 19.91 12.53 4.83
CA VAL A 170 18.45 12.52 4.88
C VAL A 170 17.95 13.96 4.93
N ASN A 171 16.87 14.22 4.19
CA ASN A 171 16.10 15.46 4.27
C ASN A 171 14.62 15.13 4.06
N ALA A 172 13.86 15.11 5.15
CA ALA A 172 12.45 14.77 5.12
C ALA A 172 11.61 15.77 4.31
N LYS A 173 11.95 17.06 4.35
CA LYS A 173 11.22 18.11 3.60
C LYS A 173 11.44 18.02 2.10
N ALA A 174 12.63 17.58 1.68
CA ALA A 174 12.99 17.43 0.27
C ALA A 174 12.74 15.99 -0.24
N ASP A 175 12.15 15.11 0.55
CA ASP A 175 11.95 13.68 0.28
C ASP A 175 13.24 12.97 -0.16
N LYS A 176 14.38 13.33 0.45
CA LYS A 176 15.71 12.85 0.07
C LYS A 176 16.25 11.85 1.09
N LEU A 177 16.71 10.70 0.60
CA LEU A 177 17.48 9.72 1.34
C LEU A 177 18.62 9.23 0.45
N VAL A 178 19.85 9.37 0.96
CA VAL A 178 21.06 8.86 0.31
C VAL A 178 21.70 7.85 1.24
N VAL A 179 22.03 6.70 0.70
CA VAL A 179 22.70 5.61 1.40
C VAL A 179 23.83 5.07 0.56
N SER A 180 24.89 4.59 1.21
CA SER A 180 26.01 3.89 0.58
C SER A 180 26.16 2.47 1.13
N VAL A 181 26.70 1.55 0.32
CA VAL A 181 26.96 0.17 0.74
C VAL A 181 28.26 0.14 1.53
N VAL A 182 28.29 -0.61 2.62
CA VAL A 182 29.47 -0.80 3.49
C VAL A 182 30.35 -1.93 2.97
#